data_5ba7ae88fbd2493ffdab1d6a22bf8859
#
_entry.id   5ba7ae88fbd2493ffdab1d6a22bf8859
#
_cell.length_a   1.000
_cell.length_b   1.000
_cell.length_c   1.000
_cell.angle_alpha   90.00
_cell.angle_beta   90.00
_cell.angle_gamma   90.00
#
_symmetry.space_group_name_H-M   'P 1'
#
loop_
_entity.id
_entity.type
_entity.pdbx_description
1 polymer ?
#
loop_
_entity_poly.entity_id
_entity_poly.type
_entity_poly.pdbx_seq_one_letter_code
_entity_poly.pdbx_strand_id
1 'polypeptide(L)' 'MSQENGRKALHAYVSDDAHEQWHGFAAEQGVSVSAILEALAPELDTEAKPEPTDLGARMTGVVKAARKIDAQRRRRRR' A
#
# COMPACT_ATOMS: atom_id res chain seq x y z
N MET A 1 20.72 -18.43 -1.65
CA MET A 1 20.22 -18.34 -1.68
C MET A 1 19.49 -17.73 -1.84
N SER A 2 19.39 -17.61 -1.70
CA SER A 2 18.70 -17.22 -1.65
C SER A 2 17.90 -16.83 -1.76
N GLN A 3 17.64 -16.77 -1.82
CA GLN A 3 16.93 -16.43 -1.75
C GLN A 3 16.23 -16.13 -1.69
N GLU A 4 16.43 -16.31 -1.63
CA GLU A 4 15.84 -16.15 -1.39
C GLU A 4 15.16 -15.66 -1.04
N ASN A 5 15.42 -15.97 -1.27
CA ASN A 5 14.63 -15.37 -0.45
C ASN A 5 13.27 -14.92 -0.82
N GLY A 6 12.84 -15.01 -1.88
CA GLY A 6 11.50 -14.73 -2.26
C GLY A 6 11.08 -13.27 -2.29
N ARG A 7 12.05 -12.38 -2.32
CA ARG A 7 11.74 -10.96 -2.36
C ARG A 7 11.52 -10.51 -3.78
N LYS A 8 10.50 -9.70 -3.95
CA LYS A 8 10.19 -9.14 -5.26
C LYS A 8 9.91 -7.66 -5.12
N ALA A 9 10.18 -6.92 -6.18
CA ALA A 9 9.92 -5.49 -6.16
C ALA A 9 8.45 -5.20 -6.39
N LEU A 10 7.95 -4.21 -5.68
CA LEU A 10 6.60 -3.71 -5.87
C LEU A 10 6.73 -2.29 -6.39
N HIS A 11 6.30 -2.08 -7.63
CA HIS A 11 6.43 -0.78 -8.27
C HIS A 11 5.08 -0.09 -8.36
N ALA A 12 5.05 1.17 -7.99
CA ALA A 12 3.82 1.94 -8.06
C ALA A 12 4.19 3.39 -8.35
N TYR A 13 3.39 4.02 -9.19
CA TYR A 13 3.53 5.45 -9.45
C TYR A 13 2.48 6.18 -8.66
N VAL A 14 2.90 7.12 -7.85
CA VAL A 14 2.01 7.89 -7.00
C VAL A 14 2.28 9.37 -7.23
N SER A 15 1.36 10.21 -6.76
CA SER A 15 1.57 11.64 -6.84
C SER A 15 2.75 12.06 -5.98
N ASP A 16 3.29 13.24 -6.28
CA ASP A 16 4.37 13.78 -5.48
C ASP A 16 3.97 13.90 -4.02
N ASP A 17 2.75 14.34 -3.77
CA ASP A 17 2.28 14.48 -2.39
C ASP A 17 2.24 13.14 -1.68
N ALA A 18 1.73 12.12 -2.34
CA ALA A 18 1.66 10.80 -1.73
C ALA A 18 3.06 10.26 -1.48
N HIS A 19 3.96 10.48 -2.42
CA HIS A 19 5.34 10.04 -2.28
C HIS A 19 5.97 10.67 -1.04
N GLU A 20 5.79 11.96 -0.87
CA GLU A 20 6.34 12.65 0.30
C GLU A 20 5.70 12.19 1.58
N GLN A 21 4.39 11.94 1.56
CA GLN A 21 3.71 11.49 2.77
C GLN A 21 4.21 10.13 3.21
N TRP A 22 4.39 9.22 2.27
CA TRP A 22 4.90 7.89 2.60
C TRP A 22 6.31 7.96 3.17
N HIS A 23 7.18 8.71 2.51
CA HIS A 23 8.57 8.79 2.95
C HIS A 23 8.71 9.58 4.24
N GLY A 24 7.92 10.64 4.41
CA GLY A 24 7.95 11.41 5.64
C GLY A 24 7.51 10.57 6.82
N PHE A 25 6.43 9.82 6.65
CA PHE A 25 5.95 8.96 7.72
C PHE A 25 6.98 7.90 8.08
N ALA A 26 7.56 7.27 7.07
CA ALA A 26 8.56 6.23 7.32
C ALA A 26 9.75 6.79 8.05
N ALA A 27 10.20 7.99 7.67
CA ALA A 27 11.34 8.62 8.33
C ALA A 27 11.04 8.91 9.79
N GLU A 28 9.83 9.38 10.08
CA GLU A 28 9.45 9.66 11.44
C GLU A 28 9.45 8.41 12.30
N GLN A 29 9.04 7.30 11.71
CA GLN A 29 8.96 6.04 12.43
C GLN A 29 10.27 5.28 12.45
N GLY A 30 11.25 5.74 11.68
CA GLY A 30 12.55 5.09 11.66
C GLY A 30 12.56 3.78 10.89
N VAL A 31 11.68 3.65 9.90
CA VAL A 31 11.60 2.43 9.10
C VAL A 31 11.55 2.80 7.63
N SER A 32 11.69 1.81 6.76
CA SER A 32 11.58 2.05 5.34
C SER A 32 10.12 1.90 4.89
N VAL A 33 9.79 2.54 3.78
CA VAL A 33 8.47 2.35 3.19
C VAL A 33 8.26 0.89 2.82
N SER A 34 9.31 0.25 2.33
CA SER A 34 9.23 -1.16 1.97
C SER A 34 8.82 -2.02 3.17
N ALA A 35 9.40 -1.75 4.33
CA ALA A 35 9.06 -2.51 5.53
C ALA A 35 7.61 -2.27 5.95
N ILE A 36 7.14 -1.03 5.80
CA ILE A 36 5.75 -0.74 6.12
C ILE A 36 4.81 -1.52 5.21
N LEU A 37 5.11 -1.55 3.93
CA LEU A 37 4.26 -2.26 2.98
C LEU A 37 4.26 -3.76 3.26
N GLU A 38 5.42 -4.30 3.60
CA GLU A 38 5.49 -5.72 3.90
C GLU A 38 4.70 -6.06 5.15
N ALA A 39 4.80 -5.23 6.17
CA ALA A 39 4.07 -5.46 7.41
C ALA A 39 2.58 -5.29 7.23
N LEU A 40 2.19 -4.45 6.28
CA LEU A 40 0.79 -4.18 6.02
C LEU A 40 0.11 -5.31 5.24
N ALA A 41 0.88 -6.04 4.45
CA ALA A 41 0.30 -7.03 3.55
C ALA A 41 -0.60 -8.06 4.24
N PRO A 42 -0.20 -8.61 5.41
CA PRO A 42 -1.09 -9.59 6.05
C PRO A 42 -2.43 -9.02 6.45
N GLU A 43 -2.51 -7.71 6.67
CA GLU A 43 -3.78 -7.09 7.03
C GLU A 43 -4.75 -7.04 5.86
N LEU A 44 -4.25 -7.23 4.65
CA LEU A 44 -5.08 -7.19 3.46
C LEU A 44 -5.75 -8.52 3.18
N ASP A 45 -5.32 -9.57 3.85
CA ASP A 45 -5.85 -10.91 3.62
C ASP A 45 -7.02 -11.16 4.58
N THR A 46 -8.21 -10.82 4.12
CA THR A 46 -9.39 -10.94 4.97
C THR A 46 -9.76 -12.38 5.25
N GLU A 47 -9.29 -13.31 4.44
CA GLU A 47 -9.61 -14.71 4.65
C GLU A 47 -8.76 -15.34 5.74
N ALA A 48 -7.58 -14.78 5.99
CA ALA A 48 -6.70 -15.31 7.00
C ALA A 48 -7.14 -14.91 8.41
N LYS A 49 -8.05 -13.96 8.53
CA LYS A 49 -8.47 -13.44 9.82
C LYS A 49 -9.95 -13.65 10.03
N PRO A 50 -10.32 -14.26 11.15
CA PRO A 50 -11.75 -14.51 11.42
C PRO A 50 -12.53 -13.25 11.71
N GLU A 51 -11.85 -12.18 12.15
CA GLU A 51 -12.52 -10.96 12.51
C GLU A 51 -11.90 -9.79 11.77
N PRO A 52 -12.73 -8.82 11.35
CA PRO A 52 -12.18 -7.63 10.69
C PRO A 52 -11.37 -6.80 11.69
N THR A 53 -10.28 -6.25 11.21
CA THR A 53 -9.49 -5.31 11.99
C THR A 53 -9.91 -3.91 11.62
N ASP A 54 -9.50 -2.94 12.45
CA ASP A 54 -9.74 -1.54 12.12
C ASP A 54 -9.12 -1.20 10.77
N LEU A 55 -7.93 -1.73 10.52
CA LEU A 55 -7.27 -1.47 9.25
C LEU A 55 -8.07 -2.06 8.09
N GLY A 56 -8.58 -3.27 8.27
CA GLY A 56 -9.40 -3.89 7.22
C GLY A 56 -10.60 -3.05 6.88
N ALA A 57 -11.26 -2.51 7.89
CA ALA A 57 -12.41 -1.65 7.67
C ALA A 57 -12.04 -0.39 6.91
N ARG A 58 -10.89 0.19 7.26
CA ARG A 58 -10.43 1.40 6.57
C ARG A 58 -10.06 1.13 5.14
N MET A 59 -9.56 -0.06 4.86
CA MET A 59 -9.15 -0.40 3.50
C MET A 59 -10.32 -0.38 2.54
N THR A 60 -11.53 -0.63 3.02
CA THR A 60 -12.71 -0.51 2.17
C THR A 60 -12.82 0.89 1.58
N GLY A 61 -12.62 1.90 2.42
CA GLY A 61 -12.64 3.27 1.94
C GLY A 61 -11.46 3.58 1.02
N VAL A 62 -10.31 3.01 1.35
CA VAL A 62 -9.13 3.22 0.50
C VAL A 62 -9.36 2.64 -0.88
N VAL A 63 -9.98 1.47 -0.96
CA VAL A 63 -10.26 0.85 -2.26
C VAL A 63 -11.19 1.73 -3.09
N LYS A 64 -12.20 2.32 -2.46
CA LYS A 64 -13.08 3.24 -3.19
C LYS A 64 -12.31 4.43 -3.74
N ALA A 65 -11.43 5.00 -2.94
CA ALA A 65 -10.63 6.12 -3.39
C ALA A 65 -9.67 5.69 -4.51
N ALA A 66 -9.12 4.49 -4.40
CA ALA A 66 -8.20 4.00 -5.40
C ALA A 66 -8.92 3.84 -6.76
N ARG A 67 -10.17 3.39 -6.73
CA ARG A 67 -10.93 3.25 -7.97
C ARG A 67 -11.11 4.59 -8.66
N LYS A 68 -11.35 5.64 -7.88
CA LYS A 68 -11.48 6.97 -8.45
C LYS A 68 -10.18 7.43 -9.07
N ILE A 69 -9.07 7.16 -8.39
CA ILE A 69 -7.75 7.54 -8.91
C ILE A 69 -7.49 6.82 -10.24
N ASP A 70 -7.77 5.52 -10.29
CA ASP A 70 -7.55 4.76 -11.51
C ASP A 70 -8.42 5.30 -12.65
N ALA A 71 -9.67 5.65 -12.36
CA ALA A 71 -10.55 6.19 -13.37
C ALA A 71 -10.01 7.50 -13.92
N GLN A 72 -9.50 8.36 -13.04
CA GLN A 72 -8.93 9.63 -13.48
C GLN A 72 -7.70 9.42 -14.32
N ARG A 73 -6.86 8.46 -13.94
CA ARG A 73 -5.66 8.17 -14.71
C ARG A 73 -6.00 7.68 -16.10
N ARG A 74 -7.01 6.83 -16.20
CA ARG A 74 -7.42 6.34 -17.50
C ARG A 74 -7.91 7.45 -18.40
N ARG A 75 -8.67 8.39 -17.83
CA ARG A 75 -9.12 9.53 -18.61
C ARG A 75 -7.98 10.37 -19.12
N ARG A 76 -6.96 10.52 -18.31
CA ARG A 76 -5.84 11.38 -18.65
C ARG A 76 -4.91 10.77 -19.67
N ARG A 77 -5.02 9.49 -19.89
CA ARG A 77 -4.12 8.83 -20.79
C ARG A 77 -4.44 9.11 -22.24
N ARG A 78 -5.48 9.77 -22.54
CA ARG A 78 -5.89 10.07 -23.90
C ARG A 78 -5.01 11.12 -24.61
#